data_8c6a632fbe207a5323b1cf0356939782
#
_entry.id   8c6a632fbe207a5323b1cf0356939782
#
_cell.length_a   1.000
_cell.length_b   1.000
_cell.length_c   1.000
_cell.angle_alpha   90.00
_cell.angle_beta   90.00
_cell.angle_gamma   90.00
#
_symmetry.space_group_name_H-M   'P 1'
#
loop_
_entity.id
_entity.type
_entity.pdbx_description
1 polymer ?
#
loop_
_entity_poly.entity_id
_entity_poly.type
_entity_poly.pdbx_seq_one_letter_code
_entity_poly.pdbx_strand_id
1 'polypeptide(L)'
;KGWKANENDVSFSVKNGCIVANAPGRCHLFYETKKPFRNFEFKAQVMTLPHSNSGIYFHTRFQDEGWPKAGFECQVNNTYHDPKKTASVYGVKDTLEAPAKDDEWFDVYIKVVGKKVLTQVNGKTIIEWTQPDDWKAGGSFERKLGEGTFALQGHDPGSTVLFRNLMVKRLP
;
A
#
# COMPACT_ATOMS: atom_id res chain seq x y z
N LYS A 1 8.20 -4.77 15.61
CA LYS A 1 9.52 -4.11 15.63
C LYS A 1 9.82 -3.56 14.24
N GLY A 2 10.34 -2.31 14.13
CA GLY A 2 10.63 -1.66 12.85
C GLY A 2 9.42 -1.01 12.15
N TRP A 3 8.31 -0.83 12.86
CA TRP A 3 7.12 -0.14 12.38
C TRP A 3 6.65 0.89 13.39
N LYS A 4 6.15 2.01 12.90
CA LYS A 4 5.65 3.12 13.70
C LYS A 4 4.32 3.61 13.13
N ALA A 5 3.27 3.57 13.95
CA ALA A 5 1.99 4.18 13.61
C ALA A 5 2.07 5.71 13.82
N ASN A 6 1.33 6.45 13.01
CA ASN A 6 1.28 7.91 13.14
C ASN A 6 0.19 8.36 14.11
N GLU A 7 -1.05 8.19 13.77
CA GLU A 7 -2.23 8.52 14.58
C GLU A 7 -3.00 7.23 14.90
N ASN A 8 -3.78 7.19 15.98
CA ASN A 8 -4.58 6.02 16.33
C ASN A 8 -3.81 4.68 16.31
N ASP A 9 -2.72 4.58 17.06
CA ASP A 9 -1.82 3.41 17.08
C ASP A 9 -2.52 2.08 17.41
N VAL A 10 -3.66 2.14 18.11
CA VAL A 10 -4.55 0.99 18.37
C VAL A 10 -5.14 0.38 17.09
N SER A 11 -5.02 1.06 15.95
CA SER A 11 -5.47 0.59 14.64
C SER A 11 -4.73 -0.66 14.14
N PHE A 12 -3.56 -0.91 14.70
CA PHE A 12 -2.71 -2.02 14.28
C PHE A 12 -2.41 -2.95 15.46
N SER A 13 -2.56 -4.22 15.23
CA SER A 13 -2.19 -5.26 16.18
C SER A 13 -1.44 -6.39 15.48
N VAL A 14 -0.78 -7.23 16.27
CA VAL A 14 -0.17 -8.48 15.75
C VAL A 14 -0.97 -9.65 16.33
N LYS A 15 -1.55 -10.45 15.46
CA LYS A 15 -2.33 -11.64 15.83
C LYS A 15 -1.98 -12.79 14.89
N ASN A 16 -1.60 -13.92 15.47
CA ASN A 16 -1.26 -15.15 14.73
C ASN A 16 -0.23 -14.93 13.61
N GLY A 17 0.81 -14.12 13.88
CA GLY A 17 1.85 -13.79 12.90
C GLY A 17 1.45 -12.81 11.80
N CYS A 18 0.24 -12.24 11.88
CA CYS A 18 -0.25 -11.24 10.96
C CYS A 18 -0.26 -9.84 11.59
N ILE A 19 0.04 -8.81 10.81
CA ILE A 19 -0.35 -7.45 11.13
C ILE A 19 -1.83 -7.32 10.77
N VAL A 20 -2.64 -6.93 11.72
CA VAL A 20 -4.08 -6.70 11.53
C VAL A 20 -4.32 -5.20 11.57
N ALA A 21 -4.80 -4.64 10.46
CA ALA A 21 -5.30 -3.28 10.37
C ALA A 21 -6.81 -3.31 10.61
N ASN A 22 -7.24 -2.79 11.76
CA ASN A 22 -8.64 -2.60 12.12
C ASN A 22 -8.75 -1.27 12.85
N ALA A 23 -8.90 -0.21 12.08
CA ALA A 23 -8.72 1.14 12.56
C ALA A 23 -10.04 1.74 13.09
N PRO A 24 -10.04 2.43 14.25
CA PRO A 24 -11.17 3.26 14.66
C PRO A 24 -11.31 4.53 13.81
N GLY A 25 -10.34 4.78 12.94
CA GLY A 25 -10.27 5.89 12.02
C GLY A 25 -8.99 5.80 11.19
N ARG A 26 -8.72 6.81 10.39
CA ARG A 26 -7.52 6.87 9.57
C ARG A 26 -6.26 6.70 10.41
N CYS A 27 -5.35 5.82 9.98
CA CYS A 27 -4.03 5.63 10.56
C CYS A 27 -3.11 4.96 9.55
N HIS A 28 -1.79 5.20 9.65
CA HIS A 28 -0.81 4.54 8.79
C HIS A 28 0.34 3.99 9.63
N LEU A 29 0.73 2.75 9.32
CA LEU A 29 1.84 2.05 9.96
C LEU A 29 3.05 2.11 9.04
N PHE A 30 4.00 2.99 9.35
CA PHE A 30 5.20 3.23 8.55
C PHE A 30 6.33 2.27 8.92
N TYR A 31 7.00 1.72 7.92
CA TYR A 31 8.20 0.94 8.13
C TYR A 31 9.38 1.87 8.41
N GLU A 32 10.02 1.69 9.56
CA GLU A 32 11.20 2.46 9.95
C GLU A 32 12.45 1.91 9.26
N THR A 33 13.12 2.73 8.47
CA THR A 33 14.37 2.37 7.81
C THR A 33 15.34 3.54 7.80
N LYS A 34 16.62 3.25 8.06
CA LYS A 34 17.71 4.23 7.93
C LYS A 34 18.12 4.47 6.48
N LYS A 35 17.82 3.53 5.60
CA LYS A 35 18.15 3.60 4.18
C LYS A 35 16.84 3.53 3.36
N PRO A 36 16.42 4.62 2.71
CA PRO A 36 15.22 4.61 1.90
C PRO A 36 15.32 3.62 0.73
N PHE A 37 14.18 3.21 0.22
CA PHE A 37 14.05 2.34 -0.95
C PHE A 37 13.84 3.19 -2.19
N ARG A 38 14.63 2.94 -3.25
CA ARG A 38 14.50 3.57 -4.56
C ARG A 38 13.96 2.54 -5.56
N ASN A 39 14.83 1.62 -5.97
CA ASN A 39 14.43 0.47 -6.78
C ASN A 39 14.21 -0.73 -5.85
N PHE A 40 13.10 -1.43 -6.02
CA PHE A 40 12.78 -2.54 -5.13
C PHE A 40 11.76 -3.50 -5.74
N GLU A 41 11.71 -4.67 -5.16
CA GLU A 41 10.60 -5.61 -5.21
C GLU A 41 10.02 -5.74 -3.80
N PHE A 42 8.73 -5.55 -3.67
CA PHE A 42 7.98 -5.75 -2.42
C PHE A 42 6.94 -6.83 -2.62
N LYS A 43 6.79 -7.69 -1.65
CA LYS A 43 5.79 -8.75 -1.64
C LYS A 43 5.14 -8.85 -0.27
N ALA A 44 3.83 -9.06 -0.24
CA ALA A 44 3.07 -9.37 0.95
C ALA A 44 1.93 -10.33 0.63
N GLN A 45 1.54 -11.14 1.61
CA GLN A 45 0.26 -11.82 1.59
C GLN A 45 -0.78 -10.98 2.32
N VAL A 46 -1.93 -10.80 1.69
CA VAL A 46 -3.00 -9.93 2.17
C VAL A 46 -4.31 -10.71 2.20
N MET A 47 -5.13 -10.45 3.19
CA MET A 47 -6.52 -10.90 3.25
C MET A 47 -7.40 -9.74 3.68
N THR A 48 -8.40 -9.43 2.89
CA THR A 48 -9.43 -8.44 3.21
C THR A 48 -10.66 -9.15 3.77
N LEU A 49 -11.29 -8.56 4.78
CA LEU A 49 -12.66 -8.93 5.13
C LEU A 49 -13.62 -8.18 4.19
N PRO A 50 -14.88 -8.64 4.05
CA PRO A 50 -15.86 -7.96 3.20
C PRO A 50 -15.99 -6.45 3.50
N HIS A 51 -16.10 -5.65 2.46
CA HIS A 51 -16.24 -4.19 2.52
C HIS A 51 -15.07 -3.47 3.20
N SER A 52 -13.87 -4.04 3.14
CA SER A 52 -12.68 -3.44 3.72
C SER A 52 -11.86 -2.67 2.71
N ASN A 53 -11.28 -1.55 3.17
CA ASN A 53 -10.34 -0.71 2.44
C ASN A 53 -9.03 -0.59 3.22
N SER A 54 -7.93 -0.68 2.51
CA SER A 54 -6.57 -0.47 3.00
C SER A 54 -5.66 -0.10 1.82
N GLY A 55 -4.37 0.01 2.07
CA GLY A 55 -3.38 0.28 1.04
C GLY A 55 -1.97 -0.03 1.50
N ILE A 56 -1.09 -0.24 0.54
CA ILE A 56 0.35 -0.38 0.74
C ILE A 56 1.01 0.81 0.05
N TYR A 57 1.48 1.76 0.86
CA TYR A 57 2.22 2.92 0.36
C TYR A 57 3.66 2.55 0.08
N PHE A 58 4.24 3.15 -0.96
CA PHE A 58 5.65 3.03 -1.30
C PHE A 58 6.24 4.39 -1.72
N HIS A 59 7.54 4.57 -1.56
CA HIS A 59 8.24 5.85 -1.68
C HIS A 59 7.66 6.94 -0.77
N THR A 60 7.01 6.53 0.31
CA THR A 60 6.45 7.43 1.30
C THR A 60 7.46 7.77 2.40
N ARG A 61 7.09 8.64 3.31
CA ARG A 61 7.86 8.99 4.50
C ARG A 61 6.92 9.25 5.67
N PHE A 62 7.44 9.04 6.86
CA PHE A 62 6.67 9.26 8.09
C PHE A 62 6.14 10.69 8.13
N GLN A 63 4.90 10.81 8.55
CA GLN A 63 4.23 12.05 8.91
C GLN A 63 3.32 11.79 10.10
N ASP A 64 3.16 12.79 10.98
CA ASP A 64 2.48 12.60 12.26
C ASP A 64 0.98 12.34 12.11
N GLU A 65 0.36 12.85 11.05
CA GLU A 65 -1.08 12.70 10.81
C GLU A 65 -1.43 12.80 9.32
N GLY A 66 -2.63 12.39 8.99
CA GLY A 66 -3.23 12.56 7.66
C GLY A 66 -2.87 11.45 6.69
N TRP A 67 -3.47 11.53 5.52
CA TRP A 67 -3.14 10.65 4.40
C TRP A 67 -1.71 10.90 3.94
N PRO A 68 -0.88 9.85 3.72
CA PRO A 68 0.50 10.02 3.28
C PRO A 68 0.61 10.91 2.03
N LYS A 69 1.30 12.04 2.19
CA LYS A 69 1.45 13.02 1.10
C LYS A 69 2.48 12.61 0.07
N ALA A 70 3.53 11.91 0.50
CA ALA A 70 4.62 11.47 -0.37
C ALA A 70 4.41 10.06 -0.91
N GLY A 71 4.88 9.82 -2.13
CA GLY A 71 4.86 8.51 -2.78
C GLY A 71 3.49 8.13 -3.33
N PHE A 72 3.29 6.83 -3.51
CA PHE A 72 2.09 6.26 -4.11
C PHE A 72 1.46 5.23 -3.19
N GLU A 73 0.19 4.98 -3.42
CA GLU A 73 -0.57 3.91 -2.78
C GLU A 73 -0.85 2.79 -3.79
N CYS A 74 -0.47 1.57 -3.42
CA CYS A 74 -1.00 0.36 -4.02
C CYS A 74 -2.26 -0.02 -3.24
N GLN A 75 -3.42 0.15 -3.87
CA GLN A 75 -4.73 -0.05 -3.25
C GLN A 75 -4.94 -1.49 -2.78
N VAL A 76 -5.64 -1.64 -1.67
CA VAL A 76 -6.15 -2.92 -1.15
C VAL A 76 -7.64 -2.77 -0.89
N ASN A 77 -8.44 -3.17 -1.86
CA ASN A 77 -9.89 -3.05 -1.85
C ASN A 77 -10.51 -4.03 -2.85
N ASN A 78 -11.20 -5.05 -2.34
CA ASN A 78 -11.91 -5.99 -3.22
C ASN A 78 -13.40 -5.62 -3.33
N THR A 79 -14.09 -5.37 -2.22
CA THR A 79 -15.54 -5.13 -2.19
C THR A 79 -15.97 -3.82 -1.53
N TYR A 80 -15.04 -3.00 -1.05
CA TYR A 80 -15.36 -1.66 -0.55
C TYR A 80 -15.97 -0.79 -1.67
N HIS A 81 -16.79 0.19 -1.30
CA HIS A 81 -17.54 1.00 -2.28
C HIS A 81 -16.70 1.90 -3.18
N ASP A 82 -15.45 2.22 -2.83
CA ASP A 82 -14.53 2.90 -3.74
C ASP A 82 -14.34 2.06 -5.01
N PRO A 83 -14.53 2.62 -6.22
CA PRO A 83 -14.40 1.89 -7.47
C PRO A 83 -12.97 1.41 -7.77
N LYS A 84 -11.95 2.04 -7.20
CA LYS A 84 -10.55 1.68 -7.41
C LYS A 84 -10.19 0.46 -6.60
N LYS A 85 -9.83 -0.62 -7.30
CA LYS A 85 -9.66 -1.94 -6.69
C LYS A 85 -8.21 -2.29 -6.39
N THR A 86 -8.03 -3.43 -5.73
CA THR A 86 -6.72 -3.96 -5.30
C THR A 86 -5.70 -3.93 -6.42
N ALA A 87 -4.47 -3.51 -6.09
CA ALA A 87 -3.32 -3.32 -6.95
C ALA A 87 -3.39 -2.11 -7.90
N SER A 88 -4.43 -1.26 -7.86
CA SER A 88 -4.37 0.06 -8.46
C SER A 88 -3.17 0.85 -7.91
N VAL A 89 -2.50 1.62 -8.76
CA VAL A 89 -1.68 2.76 -8.32
C VAL A 89 -2.66 3.93 -8.16
N TYR A 90 -3.15 4.09 -6.93
CA TYR A 90 -4.34 4.86 -6.60
C TYR A 90 -4.34 6.28 -7.17
N GLY A 91 -5.35 6.58 -8.01
CA GLY A 91 -5.50 7.89 -8.62
C GLY A 91 -4.47 8.24 -9.70
N VAL A 92 -3.64 7.26 -10.09
CA VAL A 92 -2.63 7.40 -11.15
C VAL A 92 -2.96 6.46 -12.30
N LYS A 93 -3.05 5.17 -12.02
CA LYS A 93 -3.53 4.15 -12.94
C LYS A 93 -4.30 3.11 -12.15
N ASP A 94 -5.61 3.11 -12.35
CA ASP A 94 -6.53 2.31 -11.55
C ASP A 94 -7.09 1.11 -12.34
N THR A 95 -7.35 0.01 -11.61
CA THR A 95 -8.25 -1.05 -12.06
C THR A 95 -9.59 -0.92 -11.35
N LEU A 96 -10.67 -1.18 -12.06
CA LEU A 96 -12.04 -1.13 -11.54
C LEU A 96 -12.61 -2.52 -11.25
N GLU A 97 -11.86 -3.56 -11.58
CA GLU A 97 -12.21 -4.95 -11.29
C GLU A 97 -11.31 -5.47 -10.17
N ALA A 98 -11.92 -6.08 -9.16
CA ALA A 98 -11.19 -6.70 -8.07
C ALA A 98 -10.46 -7.96 -8.56
N PRO A 99 -9.12 -8.04 -8.44
CA PRO A 99 -8.36 -9.19 -8.89
C PRO A 99 -8.31 -10.34 -7.88
N ALA A 100 -8.88 -10.15 -6.71
CA ALA A 100 -8.93 -11.11 -5.60
C ALA A 100 -10.30 -11.07 -4.92
N LYS A 101 -10.51 -12.01 -3.99
CA LYS A 101 -11.74 -12.11 -3.19
C LYS A 101 -11.45 -11.80 -1.73
N ASP A 102 -12.50 -11.37 -1.02
CA ASP A 102 -12.45 -11.26 0.44
C ASP A 102 -12.37 -12.65 1.08
N ASP A 103 -11.93 -12.70 2.33
CA ASP A 103 -11.77 -13.91 3.15
C ASP A 103 -10.80 -14.96 2.58
N GLU A 104 -10.03 -14.60 1.54
CA GLU A 104 -9.00 -15.43 0.93
C GLU A 104 -7.64 -14.71 0.98
N TRP A 105 -6.56 -15.47 1.23
CA TRP A 105 -5.19 -14.95 1.11
C TRP A 105 -4.81 -14.77 -0.35
N PHE A 106 -4.30 -13.61 -0.70
CA PHE A 106 -3.72 -13.33 -2.02
C PHE A 106 -2.35 -12.66 -1.89
N ASP A 107 -1.49 -12.91 -2.86
CA ASP A 107 -0.18 -12.28 -2.97
C ASP A 107 -0.33 -10.92 -3.64
N VAL A 108 0.20 -9.88 -3.01
CA VAL A 108 0.42 -8.56 -3.62
C VAL A 108 1.91 -8.40 -3.89
N TYR A 109 2.25 -8.00 -5.11
CA TYR A 109 3.61 -7.72 -5.51
C TYR A 109 3.69 -6.32 -6.13
N ILE A 110 4.71 -5.57 -5.73
CA ILE A 110 5.01 -4.22 -6.23
C ILE A 110 6.47 -4.19 -6.64
N LYS A 111 6.75 -3.80 -7.88
CA LYS A 111 8.10 -3.57 -8.36
C LYS A 111 8.25 -2.15 -8.87
N VAL A 112 9.32 -1.49 -8.43
CA VAL A 112 9.72 -0.17 -8.93
C VAL A 112 11.16 -0.23 -9.40
N VAL A 113 11.40 0.16 -10.65
CA VAL A 113 12.73 0.32 -11.23
C VAL A 113 12.76 1.60 -12.06
N GLY A 114 13.54 2.57 -11.62
CA GLY A 114 13.58 3.89 -12.23
C GLY A 114 12.20 4.55 -12.24
N LYS A 115 11.62 4.77 -13.41
CA LYS A 115 10.29 5.36 -13.59
C LYS A 115 9.17 4.34 -13.78
N LYS A 116 9.46 3.05 -13.74
CA LYS A 116 8.49 1.98 -14.00
C LYS A 116 7.94 1.42 -12.70
N VAL A 117 6.62 1.31 -12.64
CA VAL A 117 5.87 0.65 -11.56
C VAL A 117 5.10 -0.52 -12.15
N LEU A 118 5.22 -1.66 -11.51
CA LEU A 118 4.47 -2.87 -11.80
C LEU A 118 3.76 -3.33 -10.53
N THR A 119 2.47 -3.62 -10.61
CA THR A 119 1.73 -4.30 -9.54
C THR A 119 1.15 -5.62 -10.03
N GLN A 120 1.17 -6.62 -9.16
CA GLN A 120 0.60 -7.95 -9.46
C GLN A 120 -0.24 -8.44 -8.29
N VAL A 121 -1.23 -9.27 -8.61
CA VAL A 121 -1.97 -10.09 -7.65
C VAL A 121 -1.88 -11.55 -8.08
N ASN A 122 -1.46 -12.42 -7.17
CA ASN A 122 -1.26 -13.86 -7.44
C ASN A 122 -0.44 -14.12 -8.72
N GLY A 123 0.61 -13.32 -8.96
CA GLY A 123 1.49 -13.42 -10.12
C GLY A 123 0.92 -12.82 -11.42
N LYS A 124 -0.34 -12.42 -11.46
CA LYS A 124 -0.94 -11.74 -12.62
C LYS A 124 -0.68 -10.24 -12.55
N THR A 125 -0.13 -9.66 -13.61
CA THR A 125 0.07 -8.21 -13.74
C THR A 125 -1.29 -7.51 -13.80
N ILE A 126 -1.49 -6.54 -12.91
CA ILE A 126 -2.68 -5.70 -12.84
C ILE A 126 -2.38 -4.33 -13.43
N ILE A 127 -1.32 -3.68 -12.94
CA ILE A 127 -0.89 -2.38 -13.44
C ILE A 127 0.58 -2.48 -13.91
N GLU A 128 0.83 -1.88 -15.05
CA GLU A 128 2.15 -1.51 -15.52
C GLU A 128 2.09 -0.04 -15.94
N TRP A 129 2.92 0.80 -15.30
CA TRP A 129 2.91 2.23 -15.52
C TRP A 129 4.33 2.79 -15.52
N THR A 130 4.58 3.73 -16.43
CA THR A 130 5.83 4.46 -16.49
C THR A 130 5.54 5.94 -16.24
N GLN A 131 6.17 6.51 -15.20
CA GLN A 131 6.04 7.93 -14.91
C GLN A 131 6.60 8.75 -16.09
N PRO A 132 5.80 9.61 -16.74
CA PRO A 132 6.27 10.51 -17.78
C PRO A 132 7.36 11.46 -17.29
N ASP A 133 8.21 11.95 -18.21
CA ASP A 133 9.28 12.89 -17.84
C ASP A 133 8.74 14.24 -17.36
N ASP A 134 7.63 14.67 -17.91
CA ASP A 134 6.91 15.89 -17.57
C ASP A 134 5.86 15.70 -16.46
N TRP A 135 5.89 14.53 -15.79
CA TRP A 135 4.93 14.21 -14.72
C TRP A 135 4.95 15.26 -13.63
N LYS A 136 3.77 15.85 -13.38
CA LYS A 136 3.55 16.80 -12.30
C LYS A 136 2.74 16.12 -11.21
N ALA A 137 3.28 16.10 -10.00
CA ALA A 137 2.50 15.73 -8.84
C ALA A 137 1.35 16.73 -8.68
N GLY A 138 0.14 16.24 -8.52
CA GLY A 138 -1.07 17.06 -8.44
C GLY A 138 -1.46 17.41 -7.00
N GLY A 139 -1.91 18.65 -6.78
CA GLY A 139 -2.56 19.07 -5.55
C GLY A 139 -1.70 18.89 -4.28
N SER A 140 -2.36 18.43 -3.21
CA SER A 140 -1.75 18.26 -1.89
C SER A 140 -0.91 16.99 -1.73
N PHE A 141 -0.87 16.12 -2.75
CA PHE A 141 -0.19 14.84 -2.70
C PHE A 141 0.96 14.80 -3.70
N GLU A 142 2.16 14.51 -3.19
CA GLU A 142 3.34 14.27 -4.01
C GLU A 142 3.33 12.86 -4.57
N ARG A 143 2.52 12.61 -5.60
CA ARG A 143 2.48 11.34 -6.34
C ARG A 143 3.62 11.31 -7.35
N LYS A 144 4.84 11.15 -6.84
CA LYS A 144 6.07 11.17 -7.63
C LYS A 144 7.01 10.06 -7.17
N LEU A 145 7.60 9.36 -8.14
CA LEU A 145 8.65 8.39 -7.86
C LEU A 145 9.93 9.07 -7.40
N GLY A 146 10.63 8.44 -6.50
CA GLY A 146 11.89 8.92 -5.93
C GLY A 146 12.47 7.84 -5.03
N GLU A 147 12.47 8.10 -3.74
CA GLU A 147 12.85 7.14 -2.71
C GLU A 147 12.06 7.39 -1.43
N GLY A 148 11.93 6.37 -0.61
CA GLY A 148 11.19 6.46 0.65
C GLY A 148 11.04 5.12 1.33
N THR A 149 10.03 5.01 2.16
CA THR A 149 9.69 3.79 2.87
C THR A 149 8.31 3.27 2.44
N PHE A 150 7.82 2.29 3.19
CA PHE A 150 6.49 1.70 3.03
C PHE A 150 5.59 2.10 4.19
N ALA A 151 4.28 2.12 3.95
CA ALA A 151 3.30 2.19 5.00
C ALA A 151 2.09 1.30 4.68
N LEU A 152 1.49 0.75 5.72
CA LEU A 152 0.20 0.06 5.63
C LEU A 152 -0.89 0.99 6.13
N GLN A 153 -2.05 0.94 5.50
CA GLN A 153 -3.17 1.82 5.83
C GLN A 153 -4.19 1.13 6.74
N GLY A 154 -4.61 1.82 7.79
CA GLY A 154 -5.86 1.62 8.50
C GLY A 154 -6.82 2.70 8.01
N HIS A 155 -7.89 2.33 7.31
CA HIS A 155 -8.69 3.28 6.55
C HIS A 155 -9.87 3.85 7.36
N ASP A 156 -10.72 2.99 7.89
CA ASP A 156 -11.98 3.36 8.56
C ASP A 156 -12.43 2.27 9.53
N PRO A 157 -13.40 2.56 10.42
CA PRO A 157 -13.87 1.61 11.44
C PRO A 157 -14.47 0.31 10.89
N GLY A 158 -14.96 0.33 9.66
CA GLY A 158 -15.56 -0.85 9.01
C GLY A 158 -14.56 -1.76 8.34
N SER A 159 -13.33 -1.32 8.18
CA SER A 159 -12.30 -2.06 7.43
C SER A 159 -11.46 -2.95 8.34
N THR A 160 -11.26 -4.20 7.93
CA THR A 160 -10.32 -5.14 8.55
C THR A 160 -9.50 -5.82 7.47
N VAL A 161 -8.19 -5.64 7.52
CA VAL A 161 -7.23 -6.22 6.56
C VAL A 161 -6.06 -6.84 7.31
N LEU A 162 -5.68 -8.04 6.89
CA LEU A 162 -4.57 -8.79 7.47
C LEU A 162 -3.40 -8.83 6.49
N PHE A 163 -2.20 -8.62 7.01
CA PHE A 163 -0.93 -8.68 6.26
C PHE A 163 0.01 -9.67 6.92
N ARG A 164 0.68 -10.49 6.11
CA ARG A 164 1.74 -11.39 6.57
C ARG A 164 2.81 -11.58 5.48
N ASN A 165 3.94 -12.16 5.85
CA ASN A 165 5.04 -12.47 4.93
C ASN A 165 5.49 -11.25 4.10
N LEU A 166 5.57 -10.07 4.77
CA LEU A 166 6.06 -8.85 4.13
C LEU A 166 7.55 -8.98 3.87
N MET A 167 7.93 -8.85 2.63
CA MET A 167 9.32 -8.97 2.18
C MET A 167 9.65 -7.84 1.22
N VAL A 168 10.88 -7.35 1.30
CA VAL A 168 11.39 -6.36 0.35
C VAL A 168 12.81 -6.72 -0.08
N LYS A 169 13.06 -6.62 -1.37
CA LYS A 169 14.38 -6.77 -1.98
C LYS A 169 14.77 -5.45 -2.63
N ARG A 170 15.93 -4.91 -2.27
CA ARG A 170 16.51 -3.75 -2.95
C ARG A 170 17.05 -4.18 -4.30
N LEU A 171 16.82 -3.36 -5.31
CA LEU A 171 17.36 -3.53 -6.64
C LEU A 171 18.40 -2.43 -6.91
N PRO A 172 19.33 -2.66 -7.86
CA PRO A 172 20.30 -1.66 -8.31
C PRO A 172 19.65 -0.37 -8.82
#